data_efdbc1ca7f949eea2af716cfe52b5301
#
_entry.id   efdbc1ca7f949eea2af716cfe52b5301
#
_cell.length_a   1.000
_cell.length_b   1.000
_cell.length_c   1.000
_cell.angle_alpha   90.00
_cell.angle_beta   90.00
_cell.angle_gamma   90.00
#
_symmetry.space_group_name_H-M   'P 1'
#
loop_
_entity.id
_entity.type
_entity.pdbx_description
1 polymer ?
#
loop_
_entity_poly.entity_id
_entity_poly.type
_entity_poly.pdbx_seq_one_letter_code
_entity_poly.pdbx_strand_id
1 'polypeptide(L)'
;MTVFRKFAAKFHVVDHCTKSNMFALLTKRISLPQLICAYRCRSTSSAESCGAFDLVIVGGGIVGCATAREMLIRHPTLKMAIVEKENALAMHQTGHNSGVVHAGIYYKPGSMKAKLCVEGLKLSYEYFCKHDIPHNKVGKLIVAQNKDQIKKLDDLYDRGIKNNVPDLQLVGKDCISKYEAKCQGEKALWSPWTGIVDWAVVCKYFANEFQKMGGKVYLNYEVTGFSEMTESKGKEDLSPILVQSKDKCIPTKYVLTCAGLHSDRLAVMTGCDLSPRIVPFRGEYLLLSDSKRHLCTTNIYPVPDPRFPFLGVHFTPRVNGEIWLGPNAVLAFAREGYRWRDINIRDCIEMAKFPGLYKLCFRYFIPGCKEMIKSIFYPLAVRDLQKFIPEVSFRDVKRGPAGVRAQALDNNGNLVDDFVFDGGKGSIGGRVMHCRNAPSPAATSAMAIAKFIADKLETDFKL
;
A
#
# COMPACT_ATOMS: atom_id res chain seq x y z
N MET A 1 3.45 -48.05 -9.12
CA MET A 1 2.25 -48.72 -8.60
C MET A 1 2.38 -49.22 -7.16
N THR A 2 3.55 -49.52 -6.65
CA THR A 2 3.76 -50.14 -5.30
C THR A 2 3.62 -49.13 -4.14
N VAL A 3 3.82 -47.82 -4.36
CA VAL A 3 3.69 -46.78 -3.33
C VAL A 3 2.22 -46.43 -3.03
N PHE A 4 1.32 -46.58 -4.00
CA PHE A 4 -0.09 -46.29 -3.85
C PHE A 4 -0.85 -47.34 -3.00
N ARG A 5 -0.43 -48.58 -2.99
CA ARG A 5 -1.08 -49.62 -2.16
C ARG A 5 -0.84 -49.50 -0.66
N LYS A 6 0.26 -48.86 -0.24
CA LYS A 6 0.58 -48.62 1.19
C LYS A 6 -0.20 -47.44 1.80
N PHE A 7 -0.71 -46.55 0.96
CA PHE A 7 -1.48 -45.40 1.44
C PHE A 7 -2.97 -45.72 1.67
N ALA A 8 -3.52 -46.65 0.88
CA ALA A 8 -4.92 -47.07 1.00
C ALA A 8 -5.23 -47.90 2.25
N ALA A 9 -4.22 -48.53 2.85
CA ALA A 9 -4.38 -49.44 4.01
C ALA A 9 -4.48 -48.71 5.38
N LYS A 10 -4.33 -47.37 5.42
CA LYS A 10 -4.40 -46.57 6.66
C LYS A 10 -5.73 -45.82 6.87
N PHE A 11 -6.65 -45.95 5.94
CA PHE A 11 -7.98 -45.33 6.04
C PHE A 11 -9.09 -46.39 5.97
N HIS A 12 -9.29 -47.11 7.05
CA HIS A 12 -10.53 -47.88 7.28
C HIS A 12 -11.62 -46.90 7.75
N VAL A 13 -12.66 -46.84 6.96
CA VAL A 13 -13.93 -46.14 7.03
C VAL A 13 -14.09 -45.11 5.89
N VAL A 14 -14.48 -45.56 4.72
CA VAL A 14 -15.17 -44.72 3.73
C VAL A 14 -16.18 -45.60 3.00
N ASP A 15 -17.43 -45.23 3.09
CA ASP A 15 -18.58 -45.85 2.45
C ASP A 15 -18.45 -45.96 0.92
N HIS A 16 -19.10 -46.94 0.34
CA HIS A 16 -19.04 -47.35 -1.07
C HIS A 16 -19.45 -46.30 -2.13
N CYS A 17 -19.90 -45.13 -1.74
CA CYS A 17 -20.38 -44.06 -2.65
C CYS A 17 -19.31 -43.09 -3.18
N THR A 18 -18.08 -43.17 -2.69
CA THR A 18 -17.03 -42.18 -2.97
C THR A 18 -16.03 -42.54 -4.05
N LYS A 19 -15.98 -43.79 -4.52
CA LYS A 19 -14.95 -44.24 -5.49
C LYS A 19 -15.15 -43.65 -6.90
N SER A 20 -16.37 -43.41 -7.33
CA SER A 20 -16.66 -42.88 -8.66
C SER A 20 -16.28 -41.38 -8.80
N ASN A 21 -16.40 -40.63 -7.70
CA ASN A 21 -16.12 -39.17 -7.71
C ASN A 21 -14.63 -38.84 -7.59
N MET A 22 -13.80 -39.76 -7.01
CA MET A 22 -12.38 -39.52 -6.86
C MET A 22 -11.61 -39.66 -8.20
N PHE A 23 -12.10 -40.48 -9.13
CA PHE A 23 -11.49 -40.62 -10.46
C PHE A 23 -11.80 -39.43 -11.37
N ALA A 24 -12.97 -38.79 -11.24
CA ALA A 24 -13.34 -37.59 -11.98
C ALA A 24 -12.58 -36.33 -11.51
N LEU A 25 -12.12 -36.29 -10.26
CA LEU A 25 -11.33 -35.19 -9.69
C LEU A 25 -9.83 -35.26 -10.08
N LEU A 26 -9.30 -36.44 -10.33
CA LEU A 26 -7.89 -36.64 -10.73
C LEU A 26 -7.62 -36.18 -12.19
N THR A 27 -8.64 -36.02 -13.01
CA THR A 27 -8.49 -35.51 -14.39
C THR A 27 -8.44 -33.98 -14.50
N LYS A 28 -8.84 -33.26 -13.46
CA LYS A 28 -8.67 -31.80 -13.36
C LYS A 28 -7.43 -31.51 -12.51
N ARG A 29 -6.33 -31.05 -13.05
CA ARG A 29 -5.03 -30.67 -12.44
C ARG A 29 -5.16 -29.88 -11.10
N ILE A 30 -5.85 -30.45 -10.11
CA ILE A 30 -5.97 -29.87 -8.76
C ILE A 30 -4.82 -30.41 -7.91
N SER A 31 -4.07 -29.53 -7.28
CA SER A 31 -2.94 -29.92 -6.43
C SER A 31 -3.41 -30.62 -5.13
N LEU A 32 -2.63 -31.57 -4.63
CA LEU A 32 -2.93 -32.32 -3.40
C LEU A 32 -3.27 -31.41 -2.19
N PRO A 33 -2.61 -30.24 -1.98
CA PRO A 33 -2.99 -29.28 -0.93
C PRO A 33 -4.40 -28.70 -1.11
N GLN A 34 -4.85 -28.44 -2.34
CA GLN A 34 -6.18 -27.92 -2.63
C GLN A 34 -7.28 -28.94 -2.34
N LEU A 35 -7.02 -30.21 -2.61
CA LEU A 35 -7.91 -31.32 -2.25
C LEU A 35 -8.04 -31.48 -0.73
N ILE A 36 -6.92 -31.36 0.01
CA ILE A 36 -6.89 -31.45 1.47
C ILE A 36 -7.64 -30.28 2.11
N CYS A 37 -7.51 -29.07 1.58
CA CYS A 37 -8.22 -27.89 2.07
C CYS A 37 -9.72 -28.00 1.84
N ALA A 38 -10.14 -28.41 0.64
CA ALA A 38 -11.55 -28.64 0.31
C ALA A 38 -12.19 -29.75 1.17
N TYR A 39 -11.42 -30.82 1.50
CA TYR A 39 -11.87 -31.89 2.37
C TYR A 39 -11.95 -31.46 3.83
N ARG A 40 -10.99 -30.67 4.33
CA ARG A 40 -11.02 -30.11 5.70
C ARG A 40 -12.17 -29.14 5.91
N CYS A 41 -12.49 -28.29 4.92
CA CYS A 41 -13.70 -27.43 5.00
C CYS A 41 -14.99 -28.23 5.14
N ARG A 42 -15.04 -29.49 4.67
CA ARG A 42 -16.20 -30.37 4.83
C ARG A 42 -16.23 -31.12 6.17
N SER A 43 -15.10 -31.39 6.80
CA SER A 43 -14.99 -32.25 7.98
C SER A 43 -14.99 -31.51 9.32
N THR A 44 -14.87 -30.18 9.35
CA THR A 44 -15.00 -29.40 10.57
C THR A 44 -16.44 -29.01 10.82
N SER A 45 -17.20 -29.94 11.41
CA SER A 45 -18.54 -29.70 11.94
C SER A 45 -18.61 -28.69 13.11
N SER A 46 -17.50 -28.03 13.42
CA SER A 46 -17.37 -26.94 14.41
C SER A 46 -16.97 -25.59 13.79
N ALA A 47 -16.90 -25.48 12.44
CA ALA A 47 -16.96 -24.15 11.83
C ALA A 47 -18.37 -23.64 12.12
N GLU A 48 -18.49 -22.61 12.96
CA GLU A 48 -19.70 -21.80 13.01
C GLU A 48 -20.19 -21.66 11.57
N SER A 49 -21.45 -22.00 11.32
CA SER A 49 -22.09 -21.89 10.00
C SER A 49 -22.23 -20.40 9.64
N CYS A 50 -21.09 -19.75 9.45
CA CYS A 50 -21.03 -18.40 8.94
C CYS A 50 -21.44 -18.52 7.47
N GLY A 51 -22.67 -18.13 7.14
CA GLY A 51 -23.14 -18.07 5.76
C GLY A 51 -22.12 -17.32 4.92
N ALA A 52 -22.08 -17.63 3.61
CA ALA A 52 -21.13 -16.99 2.70
C ALA A 52 -21.20 -15.46 2.82
N PHE A 53 -20.05 -14.81 2.81
CA PHE A 53 -19.97 -13.35 2.70
C PHE A 53 -20.37 -12.91 1.28
N ASP A 54 -20.91 -11.72 1.15
CA ASP A 54 -21.13 -11.10 -0.15
C ASP A 54 -19.80 -10.61 -0.73
N LEU A 55 -18.96 -9.96 0.09
CA LEU A 55 -17.65 -9.45 -0.33
C LEU A 55 -16.58 -9.70 0.75
N VAL A 56 -15.46 -10.30 0.34
CA VAL A 56 -14.24 -10.37 1.17
C VAL A 56 -13.18 -9.45 0.61
N ILE A 57 -12.63 -8.59 1.48
CA ILE A 57 -11.51 -7.70 1.17
C ILE A 57 -10.24 -8.28 1.75
N VAL A 58 -9.24 -8.53 0.90
CA VAL A 58 -7.94 -9.07 1.29
C VAL A 58 -6.94 -7.94 1.49
N GLY A 59 -6.55 -7.71 2.73
CA GLY A 59 -5.59 -6.69 3.16
C GLY A 59 -6.19 -5.63 4.10
N GLY A 60 -5.70 -5.61 5.33
CA GLY A 60 -6.08 -4.70 6.41
C GLY A 60 -5.29 -3.40 6.43
N GLY A 61 -4.77 -2.95 5.28
CA GLY A 61 -4.20 -1.62 5.08
C GLY A 61 -5.26 -0.56 4.87
N ILE A 62 -4.83 0.71 4.79
CA ILE A 62 -5.74 1.86 4.75
C ILE A 62 -6.70 1.84 3.54
N VAL A 63 -6.26 1.35 2.38
CA VAL A 63 -7.11 1.24 1.18
C VAL A 63 -8.22 0.20 1.40
N GLY A 64 -7.86 -0.99 1.91
CA GLY A 64 -8.84 -2.04 2.20
C GLY A 64 -9.86 -1.64 3.27
N CYS A 65 -9.38 -1.05 4.38
CA CYS A 65 -10.26 -0.60 5.47
C CYS A 65 -11.17 0.56 5.05
N ALA A 66 -10.65 1.54 4.29
CA ALA A 66 -11.47 2.64 3.77
C ALA A 66 -12.54 2.14 2.79
N THR A 67 -12.17 1.20 1.89
CA THR A 67 -13.12 0.62 0.94
C THR A 67 -14.19 -0.23 1.64
N ALA A 68 -13.79 -1.04 2.63
CA ALA A 68 -14.75 -1.83 3.41
C ALA A 68 -15.79 -0.94 4.12
N ARG A 69 -15.30 0.16 4.72
CA ARG A 69 -16.15 1.17 5.35
C ARG A 69 -17.12 1.81 4.34
N GLU A 70 -16.60 2.28 3.20
CA GLU A 70 -17.40 2.94 2.15
C GLU A 70 -18.49 2.02 1.61
N MET A 71 -18.16 0.75 1.38
CA MET A 71 -19.13 -0.23 0.90
C MET A 71 -20.29 -0.46 1.87
N LEU A 72 -20.02 -0.55 3.19
CA LEU A 72 -21.10 -0.70 4.17
C LEU A 72 -21.89 0.60 4.41
N ILE A 73 -21.32 1.77 4.13
CA ILE A 73 -22.08 3.03 4.13
C ILE A 73 -23.07 3.03 2.98
N ARG A 74 -22.68 2.57 1.78
CA ARG A 74 -23.55 2.52 0.61
C ARG A 74 -24.54 1.35 0.64
N HIS A 75 -24.08 0.20 1.12
CA HIS A 75 -24.81 -1.06 1.14
C HIS A 75 -24.84 -1.69 2.54
N PRO A 76 -25.67 -1.16 3.47
CA PRO A 76 -25.64 -1.60 4.88
C PRO A 76 -26.02 -3.07 5.12
N THR A 77 -26.65 -3.72 4.13
CA THR A 77 -27.09 -5.12 4.21
C THR A 77 -26.06 -6.14 3.76
N LEU A 78 -24.95 -5.69 3.14
CA LEU A 78 -23.90 -6.59 2.67
C LEU A 78 -23.18 -7.27 3.85
N LYS A 79 -23.02 -8.58 3.74
CA LYS A 79 -22.18 -9.36 4.67
C LYS A 79 -20.74 -9.27 4.20
N MET A 80 -19.91 -8.53 4.92
CA MET A 80 -18.55 -8.26 4.48
C MET A 80 -17.49 -8.67 5.51
N ALA A 81 -16.33 -9.07 5.01
CA ALA A 81 -15.16 -9.33 5.85
C ALA A 81 -13.89 -8.70 5.27
N ILE A 82 -12.99 -8.29 6.18
CA ILE A 82 -11.58 -8.00 5.90
C ILE A 82 -10.75 -9.17 6.41
N VAL A 83 -9.83 -9.68 5.59
CA VAL A 83 -8.83 -10.67 6.01
C VAL A 83 -7.44 -10.03 5.94
N GLU A 84 -6.67 -10.15 7.04
CA GLU A 84 -5.32 -9.60 7.17
C GLU A 84 -4.36 -10.70 7.64
N LYS A 85 -3.20 -10.79 7.01
CA LYS A 85 -2.19 -11.82 7.32
C LYS A 85 -1.50 -11.59 8.66
N GLU A 86 -1.39 -10.35 9.10
CA GLU A 86 -0.75 -9.96 10.35
C GLU A 86 -1.69 -10.11 11.55
N ASN A 87 -1.11 -10.00 12.72
CA ASN A 87 -1.85 -10.02 13.99
C ASN A 87 -2.51 -8.66 14.33
N ALA A 88 -2.32 -7.65 13.48
CA ALA A 88 -2.95 -6.32 13.61
C ALA A 88 -3.10 -5.66 12.24
N LEU A 89 -4.00 -4.67 12.16
CA LEU A 89 -4.18 -3.84 10.96
C LEU A 89 -3.06 -2.81 10.83
N ALA A 90 -2.84 -2.32 9.60
CA ALA A 90 -1.89 -1.24 9.28
C ALA A 90 -0.40 -1.55 9.55
N MET A 91 -0.02 -2.82 9.62
CA MET A 91 1.34 -3.23 10.01
C MET A 91 2.42 -2.92 8.97
N HIS A 92 2.05 -2.67 7.71
CA HIS A 92 3.02 -2.41 6.62
C HIS A 92 3.00 -0.96 6.14
N GLN A 93 2.85 -0.68 4.84
CA GLN A 93 2.95 0.67 4.26
C GLN A 93 2.09 1.72 4.98
N THR A 94 0.94 1.33 5.52
CA THR A 94 0.02 2.21 6.26
C THR A 94 0.62 2.69 7.58
N GLY A 95 1.34 1.86 8.31
CA GLY A 95 2.04 2.22 9.55
C GLY A 95 3.48 2.69 9.35
N HIS A 96 4.05 2.49 8.16
CA HIS A 96 5.45 2.75 7.86
C HIS A 96 5.62 3.80 6.75
N ASN A 97 5.06 5.01 6.97
CA ASN A 97 5.13 6.14 6.05
C ASN A 97 5.47 7.44 6.77
N SER A 98 5.65 8.53 6.01
CA SER A 98 5.98 9.84 6.56
C SER A 98 4.87 10.48 7.42
N GLY A 99 3.64 10.02 7.35
CA GLY A 99 2.50 10.64 8.04
C GLY A 99 2.01 11.94 7.43
N VAL A 100 2.48 12.30 6.24
CA VAL A 100 2.11 13.55 5.58
C VAL A 100 0.73 13.43 4.94
N VAL A 101 -0.10 14.44 5.16
CA VAL A 101 -1.34 14.72 4.42
C VAL A 101 -0.96 15.57 3.22
N HIS A 102 -0.88 14.96 2.04
CA HIS A 102 -0.40 15.60 0.82
C HIS A 102 -1.47 16.48 0.16
N ALA A 103 -1.04 17.61 -0.42
CA ALA A 103 -1.96 18.56 -1.07
C ALA A 103 -2.15 18.33 -2.60
N GLY A 104 -1.35 17.47 -3.25
CA GLY A 104 -1.55 17.17 -4.67
C GLY A 104 -0.63 17.92 -5.65
N ILE A 105 0.41 18.62 -5.16
CA ILE A 105 1.26 19.53 -5.94
C ILE A 105 2.03 18.81 -7.06
N TYR A 106 2.57 17.62 -6.79
CA TYR A 106 3.56 16.95 -7.65
C TYR A 106 2.96 16.23 -8.86
N TYR A 107 1.67 15.93 -8.85
CA TYR A 107 1.07 14.98 -9.78
C TYR A 107 0.72 15.62 -11.12
N LYS A 108 0.77 14.83 -12.19
CA LYS A 108 0.40 15.28 -13.53
C LYS A 108 -1.06 15.75 -13.53
N PRO A 109 -1.36 16.96 -14.00
CA PRO A 109 -2.73 17.45 -14.08
C PRO A 109 -3.62 16.49 -14.88
N GLY A 110 -4.83 16.25 -14.38
CA GLY A 110 -5.79 15.33 -14.96
C GLY A 110 -5.59 13.86 -14.61
N SER A 111 -4.45 13.44 -14.01
CA SER A 111 -4.24 12.06 -13.56
C SER A 111 -5.16 11.70 -12.38
N MET A 112 -5.43 10.42 -12.20
CA MET A 112 -6.17 9.92 -11.04
C MET A 112 -5.47 10.30 -9.73
N LYS A 113 -4.14 10.22 -9.66
CA LYS A 113 -3.37 10.64 -8.49
C LYS A 113 -3.64 12.10 -8.10
N ALA A 114 -3.69 13.01 -9.08
CA ALA A 114 -3.96 14.42 -8.80
C ALA A 114 -5.38 14.62 -8.26
N LYS A 115 -6.39 14.09 -8.95
CA LYS A 115 -7.81 14.21 -8.58
C LYS A 115 -8.09 13.63 -7.18
N LEU A 116 -7.71 12.36 -6.99
CA LEU A 116 -7.96 11.64 -5.74
C LEU A 116 -7.16 12.21 -4.56
N CYS A 117 -6.00 12.85 -4.81
CA CYS A 117 -5.23 13.49 -3.75
C CYS A 117 -5.92 14.76 -3.25
N VAL A 118 -6.36 15.64 -4.15
CA VAL A 118 -7.01 16.90 -3.77
C VAL A 118 -8.37 16.63 -3.10
N GLU A 119 -9.14 15.68 -3.62
CA GLU A 119 -10.37 15.24 -2.96
C GLU A 119 -10.09 14.62 -1.60
N GLY A 120 -9.13 13.68 -1.54
CA GLY A 120 -8.75 12.98 -0.32
C GLY A 120 -8.19 13.91 0.76
N LEU A 121 -7.50 15.00 0.39
CA LEU A 121 -7.06 16.05 1.32
C LEU A 121 -8.25 16.65 2.08
N LYS A 122 -9.29 17.06 1.38
CA LYS A 122 -10.49 17.66 1.98
C LYS A 122 -11.22 16.65 2.87
N LEU A 123 -11.51 15.47 2.33
CA LEU A 123 -12.17 14.39 3.06
C LEU A 123 -11.38 13.98 4.31
N SER A 124 -10.04 13.97 4.25
CA SER A 124 -9.21 13.63 5.39
C SER A 124 -9.36 14.60 6.55
N TYR A 125 -9.31 15.92 6.29
CA TYR A 125 -9.48 16.89 7.35
C TYR A 125 -10.91 16.91 7.93
N GLU A 126 -11.95 16.77 7.10
CA GLU A 126 -13.32 16.60 7.57
C GLU A 126 -13.45 15.38 8.49
N TYR A 127 -12.83 14.27 8.09
CA TYR A 127 -12.85 13.04 8.86
C TYR A 127 -12.08 13.16 10.18
N PHE A 128 -10.90 13.78 10.16
CA PHE A 128 -10.10 13.98 11.37
C PHE A 128 -10.82 14.84 12.39
N CYS A 129 -11.43 15.95 11.96
CA CYS A 129 -12.21 16.82 12.84
C CYS A 129 -13.45 16.09 13.39
N LYS A 130 -14.16 15.33 12.56
CA LYS A 130 -15.36 14.59 12.98
C LYS A 130 -15.08 13.53 14.05
N HIS A 131 -13.88 12.93 14.03
CA HIS A 131 -13.52 11.81 14.89
C HIS A 131 -12.44 12.15 15.93
N ASP A 132 -12.10 13.42 16.10
CA ASP A 132 -11.08 13.92 17.03
C ASP A 132 -9.72 13.22 16.84
N ILE A 133 -9.37 12.90 15.58
CA ILE A 133 -8.09 12.26 15.25
C ILE A 133 -6.97 13.31 15.34
N PRO A 134 -5.93 13.08 16.17
CA PRO A 134 -4.81 14.01 16.29
C PRO A 134 -4.12 14.27 14.94
N HIS A 135 -4.12 15.51 14.51
CA HIS A 135 -3.50 15.97 13.27
C HIS A 135 -3.10 17.44 13.37
N ASN A 136 -2.13 17.88 12.55
CA ASN A 136 -1.73 19.27 12.48
C ASN A 136 -1.54 19.74 11.04
N LYS A 137 -2.07 20.90 10.68
CA LYS A 137 -1.81 21.60 9.42
C LYS A 137 -0.50 22.41 9.53
N VAL A 138 0.63 21.71 9.57
CA VAL A 138 1.95 22.34 9.73
C VAL A 138 2.45 23.03 8.46
N GLY A 139 1.77 22.83 7.33
CA GLY A 139 2.21 23.34 6.05
C GLY A 139 3.39 22.59 5.44
N LYS A 140 3.82 23.04 4.26
CA LYS A 140 5.01 22.53 3.56
C LYS A 140 5.69 23.64 2.78
N LEU A 141 6.99 23.77 2.95
CA LEU A 141 7.89 24.51 2.08
C LEU A 141 8.56 23.55 1.08
N ILE A 142 8.48 23.85 -0.21
CA ILE A 142 9.29 23.21 -1.24
C ILE A 142 10.32 24.24 -1.65
N VAL A 143 11.60 23.98 -1.35
CA VAL A 143 12.65 25.00 -1.34
C VAL A 143 13.64 24.80 -2.47
N ALA A 144 13.80 25.82 -3.31
CA ALA A 144 14.82 25.90 -4.34
C ALA A 144 16.14 26.47 -3.77
N GLN A 145 17.26 25.77 -4.05
CA GLN A 145 18.59 26.11 -3.55
C GLN A 145 19.45 26.82 -4.61
N ASN A 146 19.02 26.90 -5.84
CA ASN A 146 19.74 27.52 -6.95
C ASN A 146 18.78 27.93 -8.09
N LYS A 147 19.33 28.66 -9.09
CA LYS A 147 18.55 29.19 -10.23
C LYS A 147 17.86 28.12 -11.06
N ASP A 148 18.49 26.95 -11.26
CA ASP A 148 17.88 25.86 -12.04
C ASP A 148 16.66 25.27 -11.31
N GLN A 149 16.73 25.19 -9.98
CA GLN A 149 15.60 24.73 -9.17
C GLN A 149 14.46 25.76 -9.10
N ILE A 150 14.76 27.07 -9.20
CA ILE A 150 13.73 28.11 -9.23
C ILE A 150 12.78 27.88 -10.39
N LYS A 151 13.31 27.68 -11.61
CA LYS A 151 12.46 27.39 -12.79
C LYS A 151 11.58 26.17 -12.59
N LYS A 152 12.14 25.08 -12.07
CA LYS A 152 11.36 23.86 -11.76
C LYS A 152 10.31 24.11 -10.67
N LEU A 153 10.58 25.01 -9.74
CA LEU A 153 9.64 25.38 -8.69
C LEU A 153 8.43 26.15 -9.24
N ASP A 154 8.68 27.06 -10.22
CA ASP A 154 7.62 27.79 -10.90
C ASP A 154 6.74 26.85 -11.73
N ASP A 155 7.34 25.91 -12.48
CA ASP A 155 6.61 24.84 -13.17
C ASP A 155 5.76 24.00 -12.19
N LEU A 156 6.27 23.77 -10.99
CA LEU A 156 5.57 23.02 -9.95
C LEU A 156 4.40 23.80 -9.34
N TYR A 157 4.55 25.11 -9.17
CA TYR A 157 3.48 26.02 -8.76
C TYR A 157 2.33 25.97 -9.78
N ASP A 158 2.62 26.18 -11.07
CA ASP A 158 1.63 26.12 -12.15
C ASP A 158 0.90 24.78 -12.20
N ARG A 159 1.64 23.69 -11.96
CA ARG A 159 1.09 22.34 -11.85
C ARG A 159 0.12 22.24 -10.67
N GLY A 160 0.49 22.76 -9.52
CA GLY A 160 -0.35 22.77 -8.32
C GLY A 160 -1.64 23.58 -8.53
N ILE A 161 -1.56 24.73 -9.20
CA ILE A 161 -2.74 25.52 -9.56
C ILE A 161 -3.66 24.73 -10.49
N LYS A 162 -3.11 24.10 -11.54
CA LYS A 162 -3.89 23.25 -12.47
C LYS A 162 -4.54 22.04 -11.78
N ASN A 163 -3.97 21.58 -10.68
CA ASN A 163 -4.53 20.50 -9.85
C ASN A 163 -5.56 21.01 -8.82
N ASN A 164 -5.85 22.29 -8.78
CA ASN A 164 -6.71 22.95 -7.77
C ASN A 164 -6.22 22.73 -6.33
N VAL A 165 -4.90 22.74 -6.12
CA VAL A 165 -4.33 22.70 -4.78
C VAL A 165 -4.61 24.04 -4.09
N PRO A 166 -5.25 24.05 -2.91
CA PRO A 166 -5.68 25.29 -2.28
C PRO A 166 -4.50 26.10 -1.73
N ASP A 167 -4.62 27.43 -1.84
CA ASP A 167 -3.81 28.45 -1.18
C ASP A 167 -2.29 28.34 -1.38
N LEU A 168 -1.85 27.85 -2.55
CA LEU A 168 -0.44 27.80 -2.89
C LEU A 168 0.15 29.21 -3.06
N GLN A 169 1.36 29.42 -2.53
CA GLN A 169 2.05 30.70 -2.59
C GLN A 169 3.52 30.53 -2.97
N LEU A 170 4.00 31.33 -3.90
CA LEU A 170 5.43 31.48 -4.15
C LEU A 170 6.03 32.45 -3.12
N VAL A 171 7.11 32.05 -2.50
CA VAL A 171 7.76 32.76 -1.39
C VAL A 171 9.18 33.13 -1.80
N GLY A 172 9.50 34.42 -1.79
CA GLY A 172 10.85 34.92 -2.03
C GLY A 172 11.80 34.59 -0.88
N LYS A 173 13.11 34.64 -1.16
CA LYS A 173 14.20 34.32 -0.23
C LYS A 173 14.00 34.94 1.16
N ASP A 174 13.74 36.24 1.23
CA ASP A 174 13.68 37.00 2.47
C ASP A 174 12.43 36.68 3.32
N CYS A 175 11.47 35.97 2.73
CA CYS A 175 10.22 35.60 3.39
C CYS A 175 10.19 34.12 3.83
N ILE A 176 11.15 33.30 3.46
CA ILE A 176 11.18 31.86 3.83
C ILE A 176 11.16 31.70 5.36
N SER A 177 11.95 32.52 6.06
CA SER A 177 12.06 32.47 7.53
C SER A 177 10.77 32.80 8.28
N LYS A 178 9.77 33.42 7.62
CA LYS A 178 8.44 33.65 8.22
C LYS A 178 7.64 32.36 8.36
N TYR A 179 7.89 31.39 7.52
CA TYR A 179 7.22 30.07 7.53
C TYR A 179 8.02 29.01 8.29
N GLU A 180 9.37 29.09 8.20
CA GLU A 180 10.27 28.21 8.92
C GLU A 180 11.56 28.97 9.26
N ALA A 181 11.69 29.34 10.52
CA ALA A 181 12.70 30.30 10.99
C ALA A 181 14.17 29.93 10.65
N LYS A 182 14.47 28.64 10.56
CA LYS A 182 15.83 28.12 10.32
C LYS A 182 16.06 27.65 8.88
N CYS A 183 15.03 27.70 8.04
CA CYS A 183 15.11 27.24 6.67
C CYS A 183 15.77 28.29 5.76
N GLN A 184 16.72 27.82 4.93
CA GLN A 184 17.43 28.63 3.94
C GLN A 184 17.14 28.14 2.52
N GLY A 185 17.10 29.07 1.57
CA GLY A 185 16.89 28.81 0.15
C GLY A 185 16.80 30.08 -0.66
N GLU A 186 16.75 29.98 -1.98
CA GLU A 186 16.64 31.12 -2.89
C GLU A 186 15.17 31.50 -3.21
N LYS A 187 14.27 30.51 -3.22
CA LYS A 187 12.83 30.68 -3.43
C LYS A 187 12.12 29.46 -2.86
N ALA A 188 10.89 29.60 -2.43
CA ALA A 188 10.10 28.48 -1.96
C ALA A 188 8.67 28.50 -2.49
N LEU A 189 8.02 27.35 -2.47
CA LEU A 189 6.58 27.16 -2.67
C LEU A 189 5.97 26.76 -1.32
N TRP A 190 5.08 27.57 -0.81
CA TRP A 190 4.35 27.31 0.42
C TRP A 190 2.99 26.65 0.13
N SER A 191 2.70 25.57 0.84
CA SER A 191 1.44 24.84 0.78
C SER A 191 0.85 24.72 2.19
N PRO A 192 -0.08 25.62 2.59
CA PRO A 192 -0.61 25.66 3.95
C PRO A 192 -1.49 24.45 4.30
N TRP A 193 -2.10 23.81 3.30
CA TRP A 193 -2.98 22.65 3.51
C TRP A 193 -2.26 21.32 3.67
N THR A 194 -0.96 21.29 3.47
CA THR A 194 -0.18 20.09 3.79
C THR A 194 -0.12 19.90 5.31
N GLY A 195 -0.38 18.72 5.80
CA GLY A 195 -0.38 18.44 7.23
C GLY A 195 0.27 17.14 7.59
N ILE A 196 0.11 16.76 8.85
CA ILE A 196 0.64 15.52 9.44
C ILE A 196 -0.43 14.80 10.23
N VAL A 197 -0.42 13.46 10.18
CA VAL A 197 -1.32 12.56 10.90
C VAL A 197 -0.64 11.20 11.06
N ASP A 198 -1.10 10.39 11.99
CA ASP A 198 -0.77 8.95 12.03
C ASP A 198 -1.77 8.14 11.20
N TRP A 199 -1.36 7.72 10.01
CA TRP A 199 -2.22 6.95 9.11
C TRP A 199 -2.59 5.55 9.64
N ALA A 200 -1.81 4.99 10.56
CA ALA A 200 -2.19 3.74 11.23
C ALA A 200 -3.38 3.95 12.16
N VAL A 201 -3.44 5.09 12.85
CA VAL A 201 -4.59 5.48 13.67
C VAL A 201 -5.82 5.66 12.78
N VAL A 202 -5.71 6.43 11.69
CA VAL A 202 -6.82 6.64 10.74
C VAL A 202 -7.35 5.31 10.18
N CYS A 203 -6.46 4.40 9.79
CA CYS A 203 -6.84 3.07 9.31
C CYS A 203 -7.65 2.27 10.34
N LYS A 204 -7.24 2.32 11.60
CA LYS A 204 -7.97 1.66 12.70
C LYS A 204 -9.35 2.28 12.92
N TYR A 205 -9.49 3.59 12.78
CA TYR A 205 -10.80 4.24 12.83
C TYR A 205 -11.73 3.74 11.71
N PHE A 206 -11.24 3.63 10.47
CA PHE A 206 -12.03 3.06 9.35
C PHE A 206 -12.47 1.63 9.65
N ALA A 207 -11.56 0.80 10.16
CA ALA A 207 -11.90 -0.58 10.51
C ALA A 207 -12.90 -0.67 11.67
N ASN A 208 -12.78 0.19 12.68
CA ASN A 208 -13.71 0.25 13.80
C ASN A 208 -15.12 0.65 13.33
N GLU A 209 -15.26 1.63 12.44
CA GLU A 209 -16.55 2.00 11.85
C GLU A 209 -17.13 0.85 11.03
N PHE A 210 -16.31 0.19 10.19
CA PHE A 210 -16.70 -1.00 9.45
C PHE A 210 -17.26 -2.10 10.37
N GLN A 211 -16.58 -2.38 11.48
CA GLN A 211 -17.05 -3.38 12.47
C GLN A 211 -18.33 -2.96 13.18
N LYS A 212 -18.49 -1.66 13.51
CA LYS A 212 -19.73 -1.14 14.11
C LYS A 212 -20.93 -1.29 13.15
N MET A 213 -20.71 -1.26 11.85
CA MET A 213 -21.72 -1.51 10.82
C MET A 213 -21.97 -3.01 10.55
N GLY A 214 -21.37 -3.93 11.34
CA GLY A 214 -21.57 -5.37 11.21
C GLY A 214 -20.49 -6.11 10.41
N GLY A 215 -19.51 -5.41 9.85
CA GLY A 215 -18.37 -6.03 9.16
C GLY A 215 -17.49 -6.87 10.08
N LYS A 216 -16.87 -7.91 9.54
CA LYS A 216 -15.97 -8.82 10.28
C LYS A 216 -14.52 -8.57 9.89
N VAL A 217 -13.60 -8.66 10.86
CA VAL A 217 -12.16 -8.55 10.63
C VAL A 217 -11.48 -9.82 11.14
N TYR A 218 -10.77 -10.52 10.25
CA TYR A 218 -10.00 -11.71 10.55
C TYR A 218 -8.52 -11.40 10.44
N LEU A 219 -7.83 -11.41 11.55
CA LEU A 219 -6.37 -11.27 11.65
C LEU A 219 -5.71 -12.66 11.60
N ASN A 220 -4.38 -12.68 11.36
CA ASN A 220 -3.62 -13.92 11.18
C ASN A 220 -4.24 -14.82 10.09
N TYR A 221 -4.71 -14.18 9.01
CA TYR A 221 -5.32 -14.85 7.88
C TYR A 221 -4.54 -14.54 6.59
N GLU A 222 -3.44 -15.25 6.39
CA GLU A 222 -2.65 -15.15 5.15
C GLU A 222 -3.37 -15.88 4.02
N VAL A 223 -3.75 -15.15 2.98
CA VAL A 223 -4.38 -15.73 1.80
C VAL A 223 -3.33 -16.45 0.96
N THR A 224 -3.53 -17.76 0.76
CA THR A 224 -2.64 -18.63 0.01
C THR A 224 -3.21 -19.11 -1.34
N GLY A 225 -4.50 -18.85 -1.58
CA GLY A 225 -5.16 -19.23 -2.84
C GLY A 225 -6.62 -18.85 -2.89
N PHE A 226 -7.17 -19.00 -4.09
CA PHE A 226 -8.58 -18.83 -4.39
C PHE A 226 -9.06 -20.05 -5.18
N SER A 227 -10.24 -20.57 -4.87
CA SER A 227 -10.88 -21.65 -5.63
C SER A 227 -12.38 -21.49 -5.63
N GLU A 228 -13.04 -22.09 -6.59
CA GLU A 228 -14.49 -22.16 -6.66
C GLU A 228 -14.99 -23.41 -5.93
N MET A 229 -16.08 -23.29 -5.20
CA MET A 229 -16.74 -24.41 -4.54
C MET A 229 -17.55 -25.21 -5.55
N THR A 230 -17.20 -26.50 -5.76
CA THR A 230 -17.74 -27.33 -6.86
C THR A 230 -19.11 -27.92 -6.61
N GLU A 231 -19.79 -27.61 -5.50
CA GLU A 231 -21.13 -28.15 -5.17
C GLU A 231 -22.12 -27.03 -4.85
N SER A 232 -22.91 -26.66 -5.87
CA SER A 232 -24.31 -26.26 -5.67
C SER A 232 -25.16 -27.01 -6.68
N LYS A 233 -25.60 -28.19 -6.28
CA LYS A 233 -26.75 -28.85 -6.96
C LYS A 233 -28.02 -28.17 -6.48
N GLY A 234 -28.51 -27.24 -7.24
CA GLY A 234 -29.86 -26.69 -7.12
C GLY A 234 -29.91 -25.21 -6.73
N LYS A 235 -30.43 -24.44 -7.68
CA LYS A 235 -30.80 -23.01 -7.67
C LYS A 235 -29.72 -22.02 -8.09
N GLU A 236 -30.15 -20.98 -8.73
CA GLU A 236 -29.56 -19.81 -9.37
C GLU A 236 -28.47 -19.04 -8.59
N ASP A 237 -27.95 -19.56 -7.46
CA ASP A 237 -26.90 -18.92 -6.69
C ASP A 237 -25.52 -19.30 -7.21
N LEU A 238 -24.70 -18.26 -7.45
CA LEU A 238 -23.30 -18.40 -7.84
C LEU A 238 -22.54 -19.25 -6.82
N SER A 239 -21.81 -20.28 -7.29
CA SER A 239 -20.95 -21.09 -6.42
C SER A 239 -19.95 -20.20 -5.69
N PRO A 240 -19.83 -20.26 -4.34
CA PRO A 240 -18.95 -19.37 -3.60
C PRO A 240 -17.49 -19.51 -4.01
N ILE A 241 -16.76 -18.38 -3.99
CA ILE A 241 -15.31 -18.38 -4.04
C ILE A 241 -14.83 -18.72 -2.63
N LEU A 242 -13.91 -19.67 -2.52
CA LEU A 242 -13.20 -19.96 -1.27
C LEU A 242 -11.93 -19.13 -1.21
N VAL A 243 -11.87 -18.15 -0.31
CA VAL A 243 -10.64 -17.45 0.05
C VAL A 243 -9.87 -18.33 1.01
N GLN A 244 -8.76 -18.91 0.54
CA GLN A 244 -8.01 -19.95 1.26
C GLN A 244 -6.86 -19.37 2.07
N SER A 245 -6.69 -19.86 3.30
CA SER A 245 -5.50 -19.70 4.11
C SER A 245 -4.85 -21.08 4.33
N LYS A 246 -3.80 -21.17 5.15
CA LYS A 246 -3.08 -22.40 5.41
C LYS A 246 -3.98 -23.52 5.94
N ASP A 247 -4.90 -23.21 6.84
CA ASP A 247 -5.75 -24.14 7.59
C ASP A 247 -7.24 -23.74 7.63
N LYS A 248 -7.60 -22.60 7.00
CA LYS A 248 -8.95 -22.03 7.02
C LYS A 248 -9.38 -21.64 5.61
N CYS A 249 -10.68 -21.52 5.39
CA CYS A 249 -11.24 -20.94 4.19
C CYS A 249 -12.51 -20.16 4.53
N ILE A 250 -12.74 -19.08 3.80
CA ILE A 250 -13.92 -18.22 3.93
C ILE A 250 -14.66 -18.24 2.59
N PRO A 251 -15.94 -18.66 2.56
CA PRO A 251 -16.77 -18.60 1.36
C PRO A 251 -17.27 -17.17 1.15
N THR A 252 -17.24 -16.71 -0.11
CA THR A 252 -17.73 -15.38 -0.51
C THR A 252 -18.23 -15.36 -1.94
N LYS A 253 -19.13 -14.42 -2.29
CA LYS A 253 -19.55 -14.20 -3.68
C LYS A 253 -18.49 -13.47 -4.48
N TYR A 254 -17.90 -12.41 -3.89
CA TYR A 254 -16.94 -11.51 -4.52
C TYR A 254 -15.69 -11.31 -3.66
N VAL A 255 -14.58 -10.97 -4.32
CA VAL A 255 -13.29 -10.70 -3.67
C VAL A 255 -12.71 -9.39 -4.20
N LEU A 256 -12.28 -8.52 -3.29
CA LEU A 256 -11.41 -7.39 -3.57
C LEU A 256 -10.06 -7.63 -2.91
N THR A 257 -8.94 -7.47 -3.64
CA THR A 257 -7.63 -7.52 -3.02
C THR A 257 -6.98 -6.13 -2.94
N CYS A 258 -6.56 -5.74 -1.74
CA CYS A 258 -5.82 -4.52 -1.42
C CYS A 258 -4.50 -4.87 -0.72
N ALA A 259 -3.72 -5.76 -1.32
CA ALA A 259 -2.62 -6.49 -0.68
C ALA A 259 -1.25 -5.78 -0.73
N GLY A 260 -1.20 -4.51 -1.17
CA GLY A 260 0.01 -3.67 -1.13
C GLY A 260 1.25 -4.36 -1.70
N LEU A 261 2.23 -4.68 -0.83
CA LEU A 261 3.49 -5.34 -1.20
C LEU A 261 3.30 -6.73 -1.86
N HIS A 262 2.15 -7.38 -1.68
CA HIS A 262 1.86 -8.71 -2.24
C HIS A 262 0.78 -8.69 -3.33
N SER A 263 0.38 -7.51 -3.83
CA SER A 263 -0.72 -7.34 -4.78
C SER A 263 -0.53 -8.12 -6.09
N ASP A 264 0.67 -8.14 -6.64
CA ASP A 264 1.02 -8.88 -7.84
C ASP A 264 0.93 -10.40 -7.66
N ARG A 265 1.32 -10.92 -6.47
CA ARG A 265 1.24 -12.35 -6.15
C ARG A 265 -0.22 -12.83 -6.09
N LEU A 266 -1.09 -12.06 -5.42
CA LEU A 266 -2.50 -12.43 -5.32
C LEU A 266 -3.20 -12.35 -6.68
N ALA A 267 -2.86 -11.36 -7.51
CA ALA A 267 -3.42 -11.25 -8.86
C ALA A 267 -3.04 -12.46 -9.73
N VAL A 268 -1.79 -12.93 -9.64
CA VAL A 268 -1.34 -14.13 -10.36
C VAL A 268 -2.08 -15.40 -9.91
N MET A 269 -2.48 -15.51 -8.63
CA MET A 269 -3.25 -16.65 -8.13
C MET A 269 -4.63 -16.79 -8.79
N THR A 270 -5.17 -15.72 -9.36
CA THR A 270 -6.44 -15.70 -10.09
C THR A 270 -6.26 -15.62 -11.61
N GLY A 271 -5.04 -15.89 -12.10
CA GLY A 271 -4.73 -15.97 -13.52
C GLY A 271 -4.41 -14.63 -14.21
N CYS A 272 -4.27 -13.53 -13.46
CA CYS A 272 -3.78 -12.26 -14.03
C CYS A 272 -2.36 -12.37 -14.54
N ASP A 273 -1.99 -11.45 -15.44
CA ASP A 273 -0.64 -11.37 -15.98
C ASP A 273 0.38 -11.01 -14.90
N LEU A 274 1.63 -11.43 -15.12
CA LEU A 274 2.72 -11.14 -14.18
C LEU A 274 3.08 -9.66 -14.10
N SER A 275 2.80 -8.87 -15.14
CA SER A 275 3.07 -7.42 -15.18
C SER A 275 1.83 -6.62 -14.81
N PRO A 276 1.95 -5.53 -14.04
CA PRO A 276 3.16 -5.04 -13.38
C PRO A 276 3.56 -5.89 -12.18
N ARG A 277 4.86 -5.92 -11.86
CA ARG A 277 5.40 -6.58 -10.67
C ARG A 277 5.76 -5.58 -9.58
N ILE A 278 5.60 -6.00 -8.34
CA ILE A 278 6.03 -5.21 -7.19
C ILE A 278 7.50 -5.48 -6.89
N VAL A 279 8.29 -4.41 -6.91
CA VAL A 279 9.67 -4.37 -6.43
C VAL A 279 9.71 -3.55 -5.14
N PRO A 280 10.23 -4.12 -4.04
CA PRO A 280 10.27 -3.43 -2.76
C PRO A 280 11.42 -2.41 -2.73
N PHE A 281 11.11 -1.13 -2.48
CA PHE A 281 12.09 -0.08 -2.21
C PHE A 281 11.96 0.40 -0.78
N ARG A 282 13.02 0.20 0.02
CA ARG A 282 13.08 0.66 1.40
C ARG A 282 13.45 2.14 1.43
N GLY A 283 12.67 2.90 2.18
CA GLY A 283 12.95 4.27 2.56
C GLY A 283 13.33 4.34 4.03
N GLU A 284 14.58 4.65 4.30
CA GLU A 284 15.13 4.75 5.66
C GLU A 284 15.08 6.19 6.12
N TYR A 285 14.62 6.41 7.34
CA TYR A 285 14.60 7.72 7.97
C TYR A 285 15.72 7.86 8.99
N LEU A 286 16.13 9.09 9.20
CA LEU A 286 16.89 9.50 10.37
C LEU A 286 15.95 10.26 11.32
N LEU A 287 16.23 10.24 12.59
CA LEU A 287 15.51 11.00 13.62
C LEU A 287 16.39 12.14 14.09
N LEU A 288 15.82 13.35 14.15
CA LEU A 288 16.46 14.48 14.80
C LEU A 288 16.39 14.30 16.32
N SER A 289 17.46 14.64 17.02
CA SER A 289 17.51 14.58 18.49
C SER A 289 16.48 15.49 19.13
N ASP A 290 15.98 15.12 20.30
CA ASP A 290 14.91 15.83 21.01
C ASP A 290 15.30 17.27 21.31
N SER A 291 16.57 17.53 21.66
CA SER A 291 17.13 18.88 21.91
C SER A 291 17.11 19.79 20.69
N LYS A 292 16.99 19.22 19.48
CA LYS A 292 17.01 19.93 18.19
C LYS A 292 15.68 19.99 17.48
N ARG A 293 14.59 19.45 18.06
CA ARG A 293 13.26 19.47 17.43
C ARG A 293 12.75 20.87 17.10
N HIS A 294 13.19 21.88 17.85
CA HIS A 294 12.86 23.29 17.61
C HIS A 294 13.38 23.85 16.28
N LEU A 295 14.32 23.15 15.62
CA LEU A 295 14.88 23.57 14.34
C LEU A 295 13.92 23.39 13.15
N CYS A 296 12.84 22.58 13.31
CA CYS A 296 11.92 22.30 12.23
C CYS A 296 10.50 22.17 12.74
N THR A 297 9.61 23.04 12.27
CA THR A 297 8.20 23.08 12.65
C THR A 297 7.26 22.76 11.50
N THR A 298 7.74 22.86 10.25
CA THR A 298 6.99 22.60 9.03
C THR A 298 7.61 21.44 8.23
N ASN A 299 6.91 20.95 7.21
CA ASN A 299 7.51 20.05 6.23
C ASN A 299 8.44 20.84 5.30
N ILE A 300 9.73 20.45 5.20
CA ILE A 300 10.70 21.09 4.28
C ILE A 300 11.14 20.06 3.25
N TYR A 301 10.84 20.33 1.99
CA TYR A 301 11.09 19.40 0.89
C TYR A 301 11.99 20.03 -0.18
N PRO A 302 12.85 19.26 -0.84
CA PRO A 302 13.56 19.72 -2.02
C PRO A 302 12.62 19.89 -3.21
N VAL A 303 13.01 20.72 -4.17
CA VAL A 303 12.41 20.71 -5.50
C VAL A 303 12.69 19.36 -6.14
N PRO A 304 11.67 18.62 -6.63
CA PRO A 304 11.88 17.32 -7.24
C PRO A 304 12.73 17.45 -8.50
N ASP A 305 13.68 16.53 -8.66
CA ASP A 305 14.40 16.39 -9.91
C ASP A 305 13.70 15.34 -10.78
N PRO A 306 13.12 15.72 -11.94
CA PRO A 306 12.36 14.79 -12.79
C PRO A 306 13.20 13.63 -13.34
N ARG A 307 14.53 13.73 -13.27
CA ARG A 307 15.43 12.64 -13.68
C ARG A 307 15.45 11.48 -12.69
N PHE A 308 14.95 11.67 -11.46
CA PHE A 308 14.98 10.65 -10.42
C PHE A 308 13.56 10.25 -10.00
N PRO A 309 13.35 8.95 -9.76
CA PRO A 309 12.02 8.43 -9.44
C PRO A 309 11.58 8.74 -8.01
N PHE A 310 12.48 9.19 -7.14
CA PHE A 310 12.21 9.45 -5.73
C PHE A 310 12.65 10.86 -5.34
N LEU A 311 11.94 11.46 -4.38
CA LEU A 311 12.31 12.73 -3.78
C LEU A 311 13.60 12.60 -2.96
N GLY A 312 14.41 13.66 -2.95
CA GLY A 312 15.53 13.78 -2.04
C GLY A 312 15.11 13.86 -0.57
N VAL A 313 16.11 13.80 0.32
CA VAL A 313 15.88 13.90 1.77
C VAL A 313 15.14 15.18 2.15
N HIS A 314 14.20 15.06 3.09
CA HIS A 314 13.36 16.16 3.54
C HIS A 314 13.08 16.06 5.04
N PHE A 315 12.58 17.13 5.63
CA PHE A 315 12.16 17.19 7.04
C PHE A 315 10.67 16.99 7.15
N THR A 316 10.26 16.16 8.08
CA THR A 316 8.83 15.89 8.33
C THR A 316 8.58 15.83 9.84
N PRO A 317 7.94 16.83 10.42
CA PRO A 317 7.40 16.74 11.78
C PRO A 317 6.38 15.61 11.87
N ARG A 318 6.27 15.00 13.04
CA ARG A 318 5.30 13.96 13.35
C ARG A 318 4.35 14.42 14.44
N VAL A 319 3.16 13.84 14.50
CA VAL A 319 2.15 14.19 15.51
C VAL A 319 2.65 13.95 16.95
N ASN A 320 3.57 13.00 17.13
CA ASN A 320 4.21 12.71 18.43
C ASN A 320 5.39 13.66 18.75
N GLY A 321 5.61 14.70 17.93
CA GLY A 321 6.68 15.68 18.10
C GLY A 321 8.05 15.25 17.60
N GLU A 322 8.23 14.04 17.08
CA GLU A 322 9.46 13.63 16.40
C GLU A 322 9.65 14.38 15.08
N ILE A 323 10.90 14.62 14.69
CA ILE A 323 11.24 15.13 13.36
C ILE A 323 11.95 14.00 12.59
N TRP A 324 11.30 13.53 11.54
CA TRP A 324 11.87 12.52 10.66
C TRP A 324 12.56 13.17 9.48
N LEU A 325 13.75 12.69 9.16
CA LEU A 325 14.64 13.20 8.11
C LEU A 325 14.83 12.12 7.06
N GLY A 326 14.55 12.40 5.82
CA GLY A 326 14.56 11.40 4.75
C GLY A 326 13.19 11.30 4.09
N PRO A 327 12.80 10.16 3.53
CA PRO A 327 13.59 8.93 3.43
C PRO A 327 14.53 8.91 2.21
N ASN A 328 15.52 8.02 2.24
CA ASN A 328 16.23 7.59 1.05
C ASN A 328 15.38 6.60 0.21
N ALA A 329 15.98 6.01 -0.83
CA ALA A 329 15.35 4.96 -1.61
C ALA A 329 16.38 3.92 -2.04
N VAL A 330 16.39 2.78 -1.34
CA VAL A 330 17.28 1.65 -1.62
C VAL A 330 16.48 0.39 -1.90
N LEU A 331 17.00 -0.50 -2.74
CA LEU A 331 16.38 -1.79 -3.00
C LEU A 331 16.33 -2.61 -1.70
N ALA A 332 15.17 -3.18 -1.38
CA ALA A 332 15.03 -4.11 -0.26
C ALA A 332 15.16 -5.56 -0.74
N PHE A 333 15.76 -6.43 0.08
CA PHE A 333 15.95 -7.85 -0.24
C PHE A 333 14.81 -8.74 0.28
N ALA A 334 13.76 -8.12 0.79
CA ALA A 334 12.50 -8.75 1.13
C ALA A 334 11.35 -7.75 0.90
N ARG A 335 10.15 -8.23 0.54
CA ARG A 335 8.96 -7.35 0.41
C ARG A 335 8.62 -6.62 1.69
N GLU A 336 8.95 -7.21 2.84
CA GLU A 336 8.80 -6.64 4.18
C GLU A 336 10.18 -6.42 4.82
N GLY A 337 11.18 -6.02 4.02
CA GLY A 337 12.55 -5.79 4.44
C GLY A 337 12.77 -4.41 5.03
N TYR A 338 12.44 -4.22 6.30
CA TYR A 338 12.60 -2.94 7.02
C TYR A 338 14.04 -2.70 7.47
N ARG A 339 14.88 -3.74 7.51
CA ARG A 339 16.28 -3.69 7.92
C ARG A 339 17.19 -4.26 6.83
N TRP A 340 18.47 -3.92 6.82
CA TRP A 340 19.45 -4.48 5.88
C TRP A 340 19.59 -6.01 5.97
N ARG A 341 19.42 -6.59 7.15
CA ARG A 341 19.49 -8.02 7.41
C ARG A 341 18.21 -8.79 7.04
N ASP A 342 17.15 -8.09 6.72
CA ASP A 342 15.88 -8.74 6.35
C ASP A 342 16.01 -9.18 4.89
N ILE A 343 16.34 -10.45 4.70
CA ILE A 343 16.55 -11.07 3.38
C ILE A 343 15.56 -12.22 3.25
N ASN A 344 14.80 -12.24 2.16
CA ASN A 344 13.91 -13.33 1.79
C ASN A 344 14.37 -13.91 0.46
N ILE A 345 14.79 -15.19 0.48
CA ILE A 345 15.36 -15.86 -0.69
C ILE A 345 14.36 -15.91 -1.85
N ARG A 346 13.08 -16.18 -1.58
CA ARG A 346 12.04 -16.20 -2.60
C ARG A 346 11.89 -14.84 -3.28
N ASP A 347 11.84 -13.76 -2.49
CA ASP A 347 11.74 -12.38 -3.01
C ASP A 347 12.96 -12.03 -3.86
N CYS A 348 14.17 -12.41 -3.41
CA CYS A 348 15.40 -12.19 -4.16
C CYS A 348 15.40 -12.94 -5.50
N ILE A 349 14.96 -14.22 -5.53
CA ILE A 349 14.87 -15.01 -6.76
C ILE A 349 13.82 -14.42 -7.71
N GLU A 350 12.67 -13.97 -7.22
CA GLU A 350 11.64 -13.34 -8.04
C GLU A 350 12.15 -12.03 -8.66
N MET A 351 12.87 -11.22 -7.90
CA MET A 351 13.51 -9.99 -8.39
C MET A 351 14.62 -10.30 -9.41
N ALA A 352 15.47 -11.29 -9.14
CA ALA A 352 16.54 -11.70 -10.05
C ALA A 352 16.03 -12.26 -11.40
N LYS A 353 14.81 -12.78 -11.44
CA LYS A 353 14.17 -13.26 -12.67
C LYS A 353 13.38 -12.17 -13.40
N PHE A 354 13.38 -10.95 -12.91
CA PHE A 354 12.55 -9.88 -13.47
C PHE A 354 13.36 -8.91 -14.36
N PRO A 355 13.22 -8.99 -15.71
CA PRO A 355 13.96 -8.14 -16.64
C PRO A 355 13.75 -6.63 -16.43
N GLY A 356 12.54 -6.23 -16.00
CA GLY A 356 12.24 -4.83 -15.72
C GLY A 356 13.13 -4.23 -14.64
N LEU A 357 13.50 -5.01 -13.60
CA LEU A 357 14.42 -4.55 -12.55
C LEU A 357 15.82 -4.26 -13.11
N TYR A 358 16.36 -5.13 -13.98
CA TYR A 358 17.69 -4.89 -14.56
C TYR A 358 17.71 -3.61 -15.42
N LYS A 359 16.66 -3.39 -16.23
CA LYS A 359 16.53 -2.17 -17.04
C LYS A 359 16.45 -0.92 -16.17
N LEU A 360 15.70 -0.98 -15.06
CA LEU A 360 15.62 0.11 -14.06
C LEU A 360 16.99 0.35 -13.42
N CYS A 361 17.65 -0.70 -12.93
CA CYS A 361 18.97 -0.61 -12.29
C CYS A 361 20.02 -0.05 -13.25
N PHE A 362 20.03 -0.45 -14.51
CA PHE A 362 20.94 0.10 -15.53
C PHE A 362 20.68 1.59 -15.74
N ARG A 363 19.42 1.99 -15.92
CA ARG A 363 19.01 3.40 -16.14
C ARG A 363 19.41 4.31 -14.98
N TYR A 364 19.30 3.82 -13.74
CA TYR A 364 19.56 4.59 -12.52
C TYR A 364 20.76 4.07 -11.71
N PHE A 365 21.75 3.48 -12.38
CA PHE A 365 22.89 2.84 -11.71
C PHE A 365 23.66 3.82 -10.80
N ILE A 366 24.11 4.95 -11.35
CA ILE A 366 24.89 5.93 -10.59
C ILE A 366 24.09 6.55 -9.42
N PRO A 367 22.85 7.04 -9.64
CA PRO A 367 22.02 7.51 -8.54
C PRO A 367 21.73 6.43 -7.49
N GLY A 368 21.45 5.21 -7.90
CA GLY A 368 21.21 4.08 -7.00
C GLY A 368 22.42 3.78 -6.11
N CYS A 369 23.62 3.74 -6.67
CA CYS A 369 24.86 3.57 -5.90
C CYS A 369 25.05 4.71 -4.89
N LYS A 370 24.79 5.96 -5.27
CA LYS A 370 24.86 7.11 -4.35
C LYS A 370 23.90 6.97 -3.18
N GLU A 371 22.65 6.55 -3.44
CA GLU A 371 21.67 6.34 -2.37
C GLU A 371 22.06 5.17 -1.45
N MET A 372 22.63 4.08 -2.00
CA MET A 372 23.16 2.97 -1.20
C MET A 372 24.31 3.43 -0.29
N ILE A 373 25.25 4.23 -0.81
CA ILE A 373 26.35 4.78 -0.02
C ILE A 373 25.81 5.69 1.09
N LYS A 374 24.85 6.58 0.80
CA LYS A 374 24.21 7.44 1.81
C LYS A 374 23.45 6.63 2.87
N SER A 375 22.86 5.50 2.51
CA SER A 375 22.20 4.62 3.46
C SER A 375 23.19 3.98 4.46
N ILE A 376 24.37 3.58 3.98
CA ILE A 376 25.43 3.02 4.83
C ILE A 376 26.09 4.14 5.66
N PHE A 377 26.46 5.24 4.99
CA PHE A 377 27.14 6.40 5.56
C PHE A 377 26.19 7.59 5.69
N TYR A 378 25.24 7.52 6.61
CA TYR A 378 24.21 8.56 6.80
C TYR A 378 24.73 10.00 7.02
N PRO A 379 25.97 10.27 7.52
CA PRO A 379 26.51 11.63 7.54
C PRO A 379 26.52 12.32 6.17
N LEU A 380 26.60 11.55 5.08
CA LEU A 380 26.46 12.11 3.72
C LEU A 380 25.05 12.61 3.42
N ALA A 381 24.02 11.94 3.96
CA ALA A 381 22.64 12.41 3.85
C ALA A 381 22.41 13.68 4.67
N VAL A 382 23.09 13.84 5.81
CA VAL A 382 23.00 15.05 6.64
C VAL A 382 23.52 16.27 5.89
N ARG A 383 24.55 16.16 5.06
CA ARG A 383 25.01 17.27 4.20
C ARG A 383 23.94 17.78 3.25
N ASP A 384 23.05 16.91 2.76
CA ASP A 384 21.94 17.34 1.93
C ASP A 384 20.87 18.07 2.74
N LEU A 385 20.64 17.67 3.98
CA LEU A 385 19.74 18.35 4.93
C LEU A 385 20.27 19.73 5.35
N GLN A 386 21.58 19.87 5.55
CA GLN A 386 22.24 21.14 5.90
C GLN A 386 22.06 22.24 4.85
N LYS A 387 21.71 21.89 3.60
CA LYS A 387 21.35 22.89 2.57
C LYS A 387 20.07 23.65 2.93
N PHE A 388 19.18 23.03 3.72
CA PHE A 388 17.92 23.63 4.16
C PHE A 388 18.02 24.20 5.57
N ILE A 389 18.60 23.47 6.51
CA ILE A 389 18.83 23.88 7.90
C ILE A 389 20.31 23.63 8.22
N PRO A 390 21.20 24.64 8.08
CA PRO A 390 22.64 24.48 8.30
C PRO A 390 23.02 24.08 9.72
N GLU A 391 22.18 24.39 10.71
CA GLU A 391 22.41 24.08 12.12
C GLU A 391 22.33 22.58 12.45
N VAL A 392 21.78 21.74 11.56
CA VAL A 392 21.69 20.28 11.78
C VAL A 392 23.06 19.65 11.57
N SER A 393 23.56 18.96 12.58
CA SER A 393 24.82 18.21 12.55
C SER A 393 24.58 16.70 12.49
N PHE A 394 25.55 15.93 12.02
CA PHE A 394 25.51 14.48 12.07
C PHE A 394 25.41 13.92 13.51
N ARG A 395 25.81 14.70 14.51
CA ARG A 395 25.68 14.36 15.94
C ARG A 395 24.26 14.53 16.47
N ASP A 396 23.46 15.33 15.77
CA ASP A 396 22.07 15.62 16.14
C ASP A 396 21.10 14.59 15.57
N VAL A 397 21.56 13.60 14.83
CA VAL A 397 20.71 12.61 14.16
C VAL A 397 21.08 11.19 14.53
N LYS A 398 20.07 10.32 14.58
CA LYS A 398 20.22 8.87 14.76
C LYS A 398 19.42 8.12 13.70
N ARG A 399 19.73 6.85 13.47
CA ARG A 399 18.92 5.99 12.59
C ARG A 399 17.52 5.86 13.15
N GLY A 400 16.54 6.05 12.29
CA GLY A 400 15.11 5.97 12.60
C GLY A 400 14.46 4.73 12.00
N PRO A 401 13.13 4.72 11.91
CA PRO A 401 12.36 3.65 11.28
C PRO A 401 12.57 3.63 9.76
N ALA A 402 12.07 2.59 9.14
CA ALA A 402 12.03 2.47 7.68
C ALA A 402 10.63 2.06 7.22
N GLY A 403 10.30 2.41 5.98
CA GLY A 403 9.12 1.93 5.28
C GLY A 403 9.52 1.24 3.98
N VAL A 404 8.75 0.27 3.53
CA VAL A 404 8.96 -0.37 2.23
C VAL A 404 7.85 0.05 1.27
N ARG A 405 8.24 0.65 0.15
CA ARG A 405 7.32 1.03 -0.92
C ARG A 405 7.08 -0.16 -1.83
N ALA A 406 5.81 -0.48 -2.09
CA ALA A 406 5.40 -1.41 -3.13
C ALA A 406 5.49 -0.70 -4.49
N GLN A 407 6.66 -0.68 -5.10
CA GLN A 407 6.86 -0.01 -6.37
C GLN A 407 6.51 -0.95 -7.52
N ALA A 408 5.43 -0.63 -8.23
CA ALA A 408 5.04 -1.38 -9.41
C ALA A 408 5.94 -1.00 -10.60
N LEU A 409 6.46 -2.02 -11.29
CA LEU A 409 7.28 -1.89 -12.50
C LEU A 409 6.68 -2.72 -13.63
N ASP A 410 6.77 -2.19 -14.85
CA ASP A 410 6.53 -2.95 -16.07
C ASP A 410 7.77 -3.76 -16.52
N ASN A 411 7.62 -4.61 -17.53
CA ASN A 411 8.71 -5.43 -18.07
C ASN A 411 9.81 -4.60 -18.78
N ASN A 412 9.56 -3.32 -19.04
CA ASN A 412 10.51 -2.38 -19.62
C ASN A 412 11.28 -1.58 -18.55
N GLY A 413 11.01 -1.81 -17.28
CA GLY A 413 11.65 -1.10 -16.17
C GLY A 413 11.11 0.31 -15.99
N ASN A 414 9.91 0.61 -16.49
CA ASN A 414 9.23 1.85 -16.19
C ASN A 414 8.44 1.70 -14.90
N LEU A 415 8.45 2.76 -14.10
CA LEU A 415 7.60 2.85 -12.92
C LEU A 415 6.14 3.02 -13.36
N VAL A 416 5.27 2.25 -12.75
CA VAL A 416 3.82 2.41 -12.94
C VAL A 416 3.33 3.46 -11.96
N ASP A 417 3.08 4.65 -12.48
CA ASP A 417 2.87 5.86 -11.65
C ASP A 417 1.42 6.08 -11.23
N ASP A 418 0.45 5.41 -11.83
CA ASP A 418 -0.97 5.60 -11.49
C ASP A 418 -1.58 4.31 -10.93
N PHE A 419 -2.83 4.40 -10.49
CA PHE A 419 -3.58 3.25 -9.96
C PHE A 419 -3.78 2.19 -11.03
N VAL A 420 -3.65 0.93 -10.63
CA VAL A 420 -3.91 -0.23 -11.51
C VAL A 420 -4.90 -1.14 -10.84
N PHE A 421 -6.02 -1.35 -11.53
CA PHE A 421 -7.03 -2.34 -11.16
C PHE A 421 -7.08 -3.41 -12.24
N ASP A 422 -7.26 -4.66 -11.83
CA ASP A 422 -7.29 -5.81 -12.72
C ASP A 422 -8.34 -6.81 -12.24
N GLY A 423 -8.99 -7.50 -13.16
CA GLY A 423 -9.91 -8.58 -12.86
C GLY A 423 -9.22 -9.94 -12.92
N GLY A 424 -9.67 -10.90 -12.15
CA GLY A 424 -9.20 -12.27 -12.28
C GLY A 424 -9.55 -12.87 -13.67
N LYS A 425 -9.04 -14.07 -13.96
CA LYS A 425 -9.35 -14.85 -15.17
C LYS A 425 -9.98 -16.19 -14.80
N GLY A 426 -10.56 -16.87 -15.77
CA GLY A 426 -11.19 -18.18 -15.57
C GLY A 426 -12.58 -18.09 -14.88
N SER A 427 -13.01 -19.16 -14.20
CA SER A 427 -14.34 -19.28 -13.63
C SER A 427 -14.69 -18.25 -12.56
N ILE A 428 -13.70 -17.74 -11.84
CA ILE A 428 -13.87 -16.72 -10.79
C ILE A 428 -13.54 -15.31 -11.27
N GLY A 429 -13.09 -15.15 -12.52
CA GLY A 429 -12.52 -13.91 -13.05
C GLY A 429 -13.41 -12.69 -12.93
N GLY A 430 -14.69 -12.82 -13.29
CA GLY A 430 -15.68 -11.73 -13.20
C GLY A 430 -16.14 -11.39 -11.78
N ARG A 431 -15.59 -12.06 -10.75
CA ARG A 431 -15.99 -11.90 -9.34
C ARG A 431 -14.81 -11.51 -8.44
N VAL A 432 -13.65 -11.24 -9.04
CA VAL A 432 -12.43 -10.85 -8.32
C VAL A 432 -11.92 -9.56 -8.92
N MET A 433 -11.65 -8.57 -8.07
CA MET A 433 -10.97 -7.33 -8.42
C MET A 433 -9.68 -7.20 -7.61
N HIS A 434 -8.61 -6.82 -8.29
CA HIS A 434 -7.31 -6.58 -7.68
C HIS A 434 -6.94 -5.10 -7.75
N CYS A 435 -6.69 -4.45 -6.61
CA CYS A 435 -5.95 -3.20 -6.56
C CYS A 435 -4.45 -3.54 -6.64
N ARG A 436 -3.90 -3.61 -7.87
CA ARG A 436 -2.52 -4.04 -8.11
C ARG A 436 -1.48 -2.97 -7.79
N ASN A 437 -1.86 -1.70 -7.94
CA ASN A 437 -1.02 -0.56 -7.61
C ASN A 437 -1.85 0.56 -7.01
N ALA A 438 -1.53 0.94 -5.78
CA ALA A 438 -2.05 2.13 -5.12
C ALA A 438 -0.85 3.00 -4.66
N PRO A 439 -0.26 3.78 -5.58
CA PRO A 439 0.96 4.52 -5.29
C PRO A 439 0.69 5.70 -4.35
N SER A 440 1.77 6.24 -3.72
CA SER A 440 1.66 7.50 -2.99
C SER A 440 1.00 8.58 -3.89
N PRO A 441 -0.03 9.29 -3.37
CA PRO A 441 -0.37 9.52 -1.97
C PRO A 441 -1.57 8.68 -1.46
N ALA A 442 -1.57 7.38 -1.67
CA ALA A 442 -2.71 6.51 -1.37
C ALA A 442 -3.30 6.67 0.04
N ALA A 443 -2.48 6.98 1.05
CA ALA A 443 -2.97 7.21 2.41
C ALA A 443 -3.84 8.47 2.49
N THR A 444 -3.37 9.61 1.99
CA THR A 444 -4.16 10.85 1.90
C THR A 444 -5.42 10.66 1.06
N SER A 445 -5.30 9.91 -0.03
CA SER A 445 -6.38 9.69 -0.99
C SER A 445 -7.33 8.55 -0.57
N ALA A 446 -7.12 7.91 0.58
CA ALA A 446 -7.76 6.62 0.92
C ALA A 446 -9.29 6.65 0.81
N MET A 447 -9.95 7.71 1.27
CA MET A 447 -11.40 7.85 1.17
C MET A 447 -11.88 8.11 -0.27
N ALA A 448 -11.15 8.93 -1.03
CA ALA A 448 -11.45 9.15 -2.44
C ALA A 448 -11.22 7.87 -3.29
N ILE A 449 -10.15 7.13 -2.98
CA ILE A 449 -9.88 5.81 -3.58
C ILE A 449 -10.99 4.83 -3.22
N ALA A 450 -11.46 4.83 -1.97
CA ALA A 450 -12.55 3.96 -1.52
C ALA A 450 -13.84 4.20 -2.30
N LYS A 451 -14.22 5.46 -2.51
CA LYS A 451 -15.37 5.82 -3.37
C LYS A 451 -15.19 5.31 -4.80
N PHE A 452 -14.01 5.57 -5.39
CA PHE A 452 -13.70 5.11 -6.74
C PHE A 452 -13.74 3.58 -6.87
N ILE A 453 -13.22 2.84 -5.88
CA ILE A 453 -13.28 1.37 -5.87
C ILE A 453 -14.72 0.91 -5.68
N ALA A 454 -15.50 1.57 -4.82
CA ALA A 454 -16.91 1.24 -4.62
C ALA A 454 -17.72 1.38 -5.91
N ASP A 455 -17.56 2.50 -6.65
CA ASP A 455 -18.20 2.71 -7.96
C ASP A 455 -17.86 1.57 -8.94
N LYS A 456 -16.60 1.11 -8.94
CA LYS A 456 -16.18 -0.03 -9.76
C LYS A 456 -16.78 -1.34 -9.30
N LEU A 457 -16.82 -1.62 -8.00
CA LEU A 457 -17.42 -2.86 -7.47
C LEU A 457 -18.92 -2.91 -7.75
N GLU A 458 -19.64 -1.80 -7.59
CA GLU A 458 -21.05 -1.69 -7.95
C GLU A 458 -21.30 -1.98 -9.42
N THR A 459 -20.45 -1.44 -10.30
CA THR A 459 -20.54 -1.64 -11.75
C THR A 459 -20.16 -3.07 -12.16
N ASP A 460 -19.01 -3.56 -11.72
CA ASP A 460 -18.43 -4.82 -12.19
C ASP A 460 -19.12 -6.04 -11.55
N PHE A 461 -19.60 -5.92 -10.30
CA PHE A 461 -20.23 -7.00 -9.54
C PHE A 461 -21.75 -6.88 -9.48
N LYS A 462 -22.33 -5.79 -10.00
CA LYS A 462 -23.78 -5.52 -9.98
C LYS A 462 -24.35 -5.57 -8.55
N LEU A 463 -23.68 -4.90 -7.64
CA LEU A 463 -24.06 -4.79 -6.22
C LEU A 463 -25.17 -3.74 -6.02
#